data_044154a6645201fae397deb00255b2c1
#
_entry.id   044154a6645201fae397deb00255b2c1
#
_cell.length_a   1.000
_cell.length_b   1.000
_cell.length_c   1.000
_cell.angle_alpha   90.00
_cell.angle_beta   90.00
_cell.angle_gamma   90.00
#
_symmetry.space_group_name_H-M   'P 1'
#
loop_
_entity.id
_entity.type
_entity.pdbx_description
1 polymer ?
#
loop_
_entity_poly.entity_id
_entity_poly.type
_entity_poly.pdbx_seq_one_letter_code
_entity_poly.pdbx_strand_id
1 'polypeptide(L)' 'QMTLHGYTYQIGDLFTTSKTGVTGRIKNFTPINSKLTRVSLQLANGAHRFAMVKTSK' A
#
# COMPACT_ATOMS: atom_id res chain seq x y z
N GLN A 1 -2.71 4.12 9.14
CA GLN A 1 -2.19 5.05 8.12
C GLN A 1 -0.72 4.80 7.85
N MET A 2 -0.26 5.20 6.71
CA MET A 2 1.11 4.96 6.26
C MET A 2 1.65 6.22 5.62
N THR A 3 2.86 6.63 6.02
CA THR A 3 3.51 7.78 5.41
C THR A 3 4.61 7.31 4.47
N LEU A 4 4.56 7.77 3.24
CA LEU A 4 5.52 7.39 2.21
C LEU A 4 5.86 8.64 1.40
N HIS A 5 7.15 8.96 1.32
CA HIS A 5 7.64 10.12 0.57
C HIS A 5 6.92 11.41 0.97
N GLY A 6 6.64 11.55 2.26
CA GLY A 6 5.97 12.75 2.77
C GLY A 6 4.47 12.78 2.56
N TYR A 7 3.90 11.75 1.96
CA TYR A 7 2.46 11.65 1.75
C TYR A 7 1.86 10.58 2.67
N THR A 8 0.75 10.90 3.33
CA THR A 8 0.11 9.98 4.25
C THR A 8 -1.06 9.28 3.57
N TYR A 9 -1.00 7.97 3.54
CA TYR A 9 -2.07 7.12 3.00
C TYR A 9 -2.92 6.58 4.13
N GLN A 10 -4.19 6.42 3.87
CA GLN A 10 -5.15 5.86 4.82
C GLN A 10 -5.90 4.71 4.16
N ILE A 11 -6.56 3.91 4.99
CA ILE A 11 -7.43 2.85 4.49
C ILE A 11 -8.53 3.48 3.66
N GLY A 12 -8.75 2.95 2.46
CA GLY A 12 -9.71 3.49 1.51
C GLY A 12 -9.11 4.35 0.43
N ASP A 13 -7.84 4.76 0.59
CA ASP A 13 -7.15 5.55 -0.43
C ASP A 13 -6.74 4.69 -1.62
N LEU A 14 -6.61 5.32 -2.77
CA LEU A 14 -6.06 4.65 -3.94
C LEU A 14 -4.55 4.65 -3.86
N PHE A 15 -3.96 3.54 -4.24
CA PHE A 15 -2.51 3.39 -4.25
C PHE A 15 -2.08 2.65 -5.50
N THR A 16 -1.04 3.14 -6.16
CA THR A 16 -0.49 2.51 -7.35
C THR A 16 0.89 1.97 -7.03
N THR A 17 1.11 0.68 -7.31
CA THR A 17 2.41 0.07 -7.08
C THR A 17 3.39 0.53 -8.15
N SER A 18 4.61 0.85 -7.74
CA SER A 18 5.60 1.37 -8.68
C SER A 18 6.18 0.28 -9.57
N LYS A 19 6.19 -0.96 -9.10
CA LYS A 19 6.80 -2.05 -9.87
C LYS A 19 5.91 -2.54 -11.00
N THR A 20 4.62 -2.68 -10.73
CA THR A 20 3.70 -3.29 -11.69
C THR A 20 2.68 -2.30 -12.22
N GLY A 21 2.61 -1.12 -11.64
CA GLY A 21 1.64 -0.11 -12.06
C GLY A 21 0.21 -0.48 -11.72
N VAL A 22 0.01 -1.39 -10.78
CA VAL A 22 -1.33 -1.80 -10.38
C VAL A 22 -1.90 -0.79 -9.41
N THR A 23 -3.11 -0.32 -9.69
CA THR A 23 -3.83 0.60 -8.81
C THR A 23 -4.92 -0.14 -8.08
N GLY A 24 -4.97 0.02 -6.77
CA GLY A 24 -6.02 -0.59 -5.96
C GLY A 24 -6.34 0.29 -4.77
N ARG A 25 -7.41 -0.05 -4.08
CA ARG A 25 -7.83 0.66 -2.88
C ARG A 25 -7.24 -0.03 -1.66
N ILE A 26 -6.63 0.76 -0.80
CA ILE A 26 -5.96 0.22 0.38
C ILE A 26 -7.01 -0.34 1.35
N LYS A 27 -6.83 -1.60 1.74
CA LYS A 27 -7.71 -2.26 2.69
C LYS A 27 -7.08 -2.38 4.06
N ASN A 28 -5.77 -2.54 4.11
CA ASN A 28 -5.10 -2.73 5.40
C ASN A 28 -3.60 -2.49 5.26
N PHE A 29 -2.96 -2.22 6.39
CA PHE A 29 -1.52 -2.09 6.49
C PHE A 29 -1.02 -3.12 7.49
N THR A 30 0.01 -3.87 7.10
CA THR A 30 0.64 -4.84 7.98
C THR A 30 2.12 -4.52 8.06
N PRO A 31 2.60 -3.95 9.17
CA PRO A 31 4.03 -3.67 9.31
C PRO A 31 4.81 -4.98 9.38
N ILE A 32 5.81 -5.10 8.50
CA ILE A 32 6.68 -6.27 8.50
C ILE A 32 7.86 -6.04 9.43
N ASN A 33 8.46 -4.86 9.31
CA ASN A 33 9.55 -4.45 10.20
C ASN A 33 9.59 -2.92 10.21
N SER A 34 10.63 -2.35 10.79
CA SER A 34 10.73 -0.90 10.91
C SER A 34 10.87 -0.18 9.57
N LYS A 35 11.17 -0.91 8.51
CA LYS A 35 11.42 -0.31 7.20
C LYS A 35 10.40 -0.69 6.15
N LEU A 36 9.66 -1.77 6.36
CA LEU A 36 8.73 -2.29 5.35
C LEU A 36 7.34 -2.42 5.93
N THR A 37 6.36 -2.08 5.11
CA THR A 37 4.95 -2.28 5.43
C THR A 37 4.30 -2.98 4.25
N ARG A 38 3.56 -4.03 4.53
CA ARG A 38 2.76 -4.70 3.51
C ARG A 38 1.41 -4.04 3.44
N VAL A 39 1.06 -3.62 2.24
CA VAL A 39 -0.22 -2.96 1.98
C VAL A 39 -1.12 -3.94 1.26
N SER A 40 -2.32 -4.14 1.79
CA SER A 40 -3.34 -4.95 1.13
C SER A 40 -4.18 -4.06 0.24
N LEU A 41 -4.25 -4.42 -1.05
CA LEU A 41 -4.99 -3.64 -2.04
C LEU A 41 -6.13 -4.46 -2.59
N GLN A 42 -7.26 -3.82 -2.83
CA GLN A 42 -8.38 -4.41 -3.52
C GLN A 42 -8.55 -3.72 -4.86
N LEU A 43 -8.49 -4.51 -5.94
CA LEU A 43 -8.59 -3.99 -7.29
C LEU A 43 -10.04 -3.83 -7.70
N ALA A 44 -10.25 -3.09 -8.79
CA ALA A 44 -11.60 -2.80 -9.27
C ALA A 44 -12.35 -4.07 -9.70
N ASN A 45 -11.63 -5.11 -10.13
CA ASN A 45 -12.25 -6.36 -10.54
C ASN A 45 -12.49 -7.33 -9.37
N GLY A 46 -12.28 -6.86 -8.14
CA GLY A 46 -12.47 -7.70 -6.95
C GLY A 46 -11.26 -8.50 -6.54
N ALA A 47 -10.18 -8.46 -7.32
CA ALA A 47 -8.96 -9.17 -6.95
C ALA A 47 -8.24 -8.46 -5.80
N HIS A 48 -7.45 -9.23 -5.06
CA HIS A 48 -6.65 -8.70 -3.96
C HIS A 48 -5.18 -8.79 -4.30
N ARG A 49 -4.43 -7.78 -3.92
CA ARG A 49 -2.99 -7.75 -4.12
C ARG A 49 -2.31 -7.26 -2.87
N PHE A 50 -1.08 -7.72 -2.67
CA PHE A 50 -0.24 -7.22 -1.59
C PHE A 50 0.95 -6.50 -2.19
N ALA A 51 1.31 -5.37 -1.61
CA ALA A 51 2.47 -4.62 -2.04
C ALA A 51 3.38 -4.38 -0.84
N MET A 52 4.67 -4.59 -1.05
CA MET A 52 5.66 -4.29 -0.02
C MET A 52 6.18 -2.89 -0.27
N VAL A 53 6.01 -2.02 0.71
CA VAL A 53 6.36 -0.62 0.57
C VAL A 53 7.38 -0.25 1.64
N LYS A 54 8.45 0.40 1.22
CA LYS A 54 9.43 0.93 2.16
C LYS A 54 8.89 2.22 2.75
N THR A 55 8.67 2.20 4.06
CA THR A 55 8.15 3.36 4.77
C THR A 55 9.20 4.04 5.63
N SER A 56 10.41 3.51 5.70
CA SER A 56 11.48 4.13 6.49
C SER A 56 12.00 5.37 5.79
N LYS A 57 12.58 6.21 6.59
CA LYS A 57 13.21 7.41 6.08
C LYS A 57 14.62 7.12 5.58
#